data_8d3305efb6aa7ecaa1b87e1e31b56bce
#
_entry.id   8d3305efb6aa7ecaa1b87e1e31b56bce
#
_cell.length_a   1.000
_cell.length_b   1.000
_cell.length_c   1.000
_cell.angle_alpha   90.00
_cell.angle_beta   90.00
_cell.angle_gamma   90.00
#
_symmetry.space_group_name_H-M   'P 1'
#
loop_
_entity.id
_entity.type
_entity.pdbx_description
1 polymer ?
#
loop_
_entity_poly.entity_id
_entity_poly.type
_entity_poly.pdbx_seq_one_letter_code
_entity_poly.pdbx_strand_id
1 'polypeptide(L)'
;MRWLIVFFLALLCAARPAVAEPGDFKTWLQGMRQDAMAQGISPATLDRAFAGVQPIPRIIELDHTQPETTLTFAQYIERVVTPVRREAARTHYLENKPLLDEIGQRYGVQPRYIVALWGIETNFGHSIGNYSVVAALATLAYDGRRSAFFRRELINALLIIQNDKIDPATMIGSWAGAMGQSQFMPSSFLAYAVSYRGKGAPDIWNRADDVFASIANYLSRVGWHGDQGWGEAVIAPTGFDAGLVGIGQKKTVTEWAALGIKRADGSALPGSDRRVALLQPGGTDGPTFLVYDNFSVIMRWNNSSFFGVAVGYLADSVN
;
A
#
# COMPACT_ATOMS: atom_id res chain seq x y z
N MET A 1 -33.18 -54.91 35.20
CA MET A 1 -32.20 -55.02 34.10
C MET A 1 -31.97 -53.62 33.54
N ARG A 2 -30.89 -52.94 33.94
CA ARG A 2 -30.50 -51.61 33.51
C ARG A 2 -29.42 -51.73 32.46
N TRP A 3 -29.68 -51.27 31.25
CA TRP A 3 -28.69 -51.19 30.15
C TRP A 3 -27.94 -49.88 30.24
N LEU A 4 -26.63 -49.95 30.51
CA LEU A 4 -25.68 -48.83 30.42
C LEU A 4 -25.26 -48.69 28.96
N ILE A 5 -25.62 -47.58 28.32
CA ILE A 5 -25.10 -47.17 27.01
C ILE A 5 -23.85 -46.34 27.27
N VAL A 6 -22.68 -46.89 26.90
CA VAL A 6 -21.39 -46.19 26.93
C VAL A 6 -21.24 -45.44 25.62
N PHE A 7 -21.28 -44.13 25.70
CA PHE A 7 -20.94 -43.25 24.56
C PHE A 7 -19.41 -43.13 24.44
N PHE A 8 -18.86 -43.71 23.38
CA PHE A 8 -17.48 -43.47 22.95
C PHE A 8 -17.40 -42.13 22.24
N LEU A 9 -16.84 -41.10 22.91
CA LEU A 9 -16.50 -39.83 22.29
C LEU A 9 -15.17 -40.02 21.56
N ALA A 10 -15.21 -40.18 20.23
CA ALA A 10 -14.04 -40.18 19.38
C ALA A 10 -13.53 -38.73 19.28
N LEU A 11 -12.44 -38.38 19.97
CA LEU A 11 -11.71 -37.15 19.81
C LEU A 11 -11.03 -37.17 18.43
N LEU A 12 -11.63 -36.52 17.44
CA LEU A 12 -10.94 -36.20 16.17
C LEU A 12 -9.89 -35.11 16.48
N CYS A 13 -8.66 -35.54 16.74
CA CYS A 13 -7.51 -34.64 16.62
C CYS A 13 -7.36 -34.23 15.17
N ALA A 14 -7.88 -33.05 14.82
CA ALA A 14 -7.54 -32.40 13.56
C ALA A 14 -6.04 -32.07 13.61
N ALA A 15 -5.23 -32.89 12.94
CA ALA A 15 -3.81 -32.59 12.72
C ALA A 15 -3.74 -31.28 11.93
N ARG A 16 -3.28 -30.21 12.60
CA ARG A 16 -2.83 -29.01 11.89
C ARG A 16 -1.70 -29.45 10.95
N PRO A 17 -1.72 -29.05 9.65
CA PRO A 17 -0.57 -29.33 8.81
C PRO A 17 0.66 -28.70 9.49
N ALA A 18 1.61 -29.54 9.86
CA ALA A 18 2.91 -29.09 10.32
C ALA A 18 3.51 -28.30 9.17
N VAL A 19 3.66 -26.99 9.35
CA VAL A 19 4.54 -26.20 8.50
C VAL A 19 5.91 -26.81 8.73
N ALA A 20 6.46 -27.48 7.71
CA ALA A 20 7.80 -28.05 7.77
C ALA A 20 8.74 -26.89 8.13
N GLU A 21 9.55 -27.07 9.17
CA GLU A 21 10.60 -26.12 9.50
C GLU A 21 11.42 -25.87 8.22
N PRO A 22 11.66 -24.63 7.83
CA PRO A 22 12.46 -24.36 6.65
C PRO A 22 13.83 -25.00 6.88
N GLY A 23 14.23 -25.93 5.98
CA GLY A 23 15.59 -26.44 5.98
C GLY A 23 16.61 -25.31 5.89
N ASP A 24 17.91 -25.62 5.96
CA ASP A 24 18.98 -24.62 5.78
C ASP A 24 18.66 -23.65 4.61
N PHE A 25 18.87 -22.36 4.84
CA PHE A 25 18.58 -21.28 3.86
C PHE A 25 19.21 -21.55 2.49
N LYS A 26 20.41 -22.13 2.46
CA LYS A 26 21.11 -22.47 1.22
C LYS A 26 20.30 -23.50 0.40
N THR A 27 19.78 -24.50 1.06
CA THR A 27 18.93 -25.54 0.43
C THR A 27 17.60 -24.92 -0.05
N TRP A 28 16.98 -24.08 0.76
CA TRP A 28 15.78 -23.32 0.39
C TRP A 28 16.04 -22.44 -0.85
N LEU A 29 17.16 -21.72 -0.88
CA LEU A 29 17.51 -20.83 -1.99
C LEU A 29 17.77 -21.61 -3.28
N GLN A 30 18.30 -22.83 -3.19
CA GLN A 30 18.43 -23.74 -4.36
C GLN A 30 17.06 -24.13 -4.91
N GLY A 31 16.10 -24.47 -4.06
CA GLY A 31 14.72 -24.72 -4.47
C GLY A 31 14.10 -23.49 -5.13
N MET A 32 14.30 -22.30 -4.54
CA MET A 32 13.83 -21.02 -5.09
C MET A 32 14.43 -20.74 -6.48
N ARG A 33 15.70 -21.09 -6.70
CA ARG A 33 16.34 -20.98 -8.03
C ARG A 33 15.66 -21.88 -9.06
N GLN A 34 15.32 -23.12 -8.69
CA GLN A 34 14.62 -24.06 -9.59
C GLN A 34 13.23 -23.53 -9.95
N ASP A 35 12.48 -23.04 -8.96
CA ASP A 35 11.16 -22.44 -9.19
C ASP A 35 11.24 -21.21 -10.12
N ALA A 36 12.26 -20.38 -9.93
CA ALA A 36 12.51 -19.21 -10.76
C ALA A 36 12.88 -19.59 -12.21
N MET A 37 13.74 -20.58 -12.39
CA MET A 37 14.07 -21.12 -13.72
C MET A 37 12.85 -21.69 -14.43
N ALA A 38 11.98 -22.41 -13.71
CA ALA A 38 10.72 -22.91 -14.26
C ALA A 38 9.78 -21.79 -14.73
N GLN A 39 9.95 -20.57 -14.21
CA GLN A 39 9.22 -19.36 -14.63
C GLN A 39 9.99 -18.52 -15.66
N GLY A 40 11.04 -19.05 -16.26
CA GLY A 40 11.78 -18.43 -17.36
C GLY A 40 12.88 -17.46 -16.92
N ILE A 41 13.26 -17.44 -15.64
CA ILE A 41 14.40 -16.65 -15.16
C ILE A 41 15.71 -17.36 -15.54
N SER A 42 16.61 -16.65 -16.22
CA SER A 42 17.88 -17.22 -16.67
C SER A 42 18.85 -17.51 -15.51
N PRO A 43 19.69 -18.59 -15.62
CA PRO A 43 20.74 -18.83 -14.63
C PRO A 43 21.64 -17.63 -14.37
N ALA A 44 22.01 -16.89 -15.41
CA ALA A 44 22.84 -15.69 -15.29
C ALA A 44 22.18 -14.58 -14.45
N THR A 45 20.87 -14.38 -14.59
CA THR A 45 20.12 -13.45 -13.75
C THR A 45 20.12 -13.90 -12.29
N LEU A 46 19.90 -15.19 -12.04
CA LEU A 46 19.89 -15.77 -10.70
C LEU A 46 21.27 -15.70 -10.03
N ASP A 47 22.35 -15.92 -10.79
CA ASP A 47 23.72 -15.82 -10.27
C ASP A 47 24.04 -14.38 -9.80
N ARG A 48 23.60 -13.38 -10.56
CA ARG A 48 23.75 -11.97 -10.16
C ARG A 48 22.85 -11.60 -8.99
N ALA A 49 21.58 -11.98 -9.05
CA ALA A 49 20.58 -11.56 -8.06
C ALA A 49 20.80 -12.21 -6.68
N PHE A 50 21.25 -13.47 -6.66
CA PHE A 50 21.47 -14.22 -5.43
C PHE A 50 22.93 -14.22 -4.95
N ALA A 51 23.81 -13.46 -5.60
CA ALA A 51 25.20 -13.34 -5.18
C ALA A 51 25.27 -12.79 -3.74
N GLY A 52 25.80 -13.59 -2.82
CA GLY A 52 25.97 -13.17 -1.42
C GLY A 52 24.71 -12.99 -0.60
N VAL A 53 23.52 -13.35 -1.12
CA VAL A 53 22.27 -13.24 -0.38
C VAL A 53 22.26 -14.18 0.82
N GLN A 54 22.01 -13.61 2.00
CA GLN A 54 21.84 -14.29 3.27
C GLN A 54 20.56 -13.78 3.94
N PRO A 55 19.93 -14.57 4.83
CA PRO A 55 18.79 -14.10 5.61
C PRO A 55 19.22 -12.93 6.50
N ILE A 56 18.34 -11.95 6.64
CA ILE A 56 18.57 -10.75 7.46
C ILE A 56 17.71 -10.86 8.73
N PRO A 57 18.27 -11.25 9.90
CA PRO A 57 17.49 -11.49 11.13
C PRO A 57 16.64 -10.27 11.52
N ARG A 58 17.17 -9.06 11.32
CA ARG A 58 16.43 -7.82 11.62
C ARG A 58 15.12 -7.68 10.84
N ILE A 59 15.04 -8.22 9.63
CA ILE A 59 13.81 -8.20 8.83
C ILE A 59 12.76 -9.12 9.46
N ILE A 60 13.16 -10.29 9.94
CA ILE A 60 12.26 -11.23 10.64
C ILE A 60 11.70 -10.57 11.90
N GLU A 61 12.54 -9.92 12.71
CA GLU A 61 12.10 -9.17 13.89
C GLU A 61 11.07 -8.09 13.53
N LEU A 62 11.33 -7.30 12.50
CA LEU A 62 10.43 -6.24 12.03
C LEU A 62 9.09 -6.81 11.53
N ASP A 63 9.11 -7.94 10.82
CA ASP A 63 7.88 -8.60 10.34
C ASP A 63 7.03 -9.14 11.49
N HIS A 64 7.65 -9.63 12.56
CA HIS A 64 6.93 -10.17 13.73
C HIS A 64 6.42 -9.10 14.68
N THR A 65 7.03 -7.93 14.75
CA THR A 65 6.70 -6.89 15.73
C THR A 65 5.74 -5.82 15.21
N GLN A 66 5.58 -5.62 13.92
CA GLN A 66 4.75 -4.62 13.22
C GLN A 66 4.11 -3.56 14.14
N PRO A 67 4.81 -2.45 14.49
CA PRO A 67 4.33 -1.47 15.49
C PRO A 67 3.11 -0.65 15.01
N GLU A 68 2.70 -0.78 13.75
CA GLU A 68 1.65 0.03 13.13
C GLU A 68 0.23 -0.28 13.65
N THR A 69 0.04 -1.41 14.33
CA THR A 69 -1.26 -1.84 14.86
C THR A 69 -1.61 -1.25 16.24
N THR A 70 -0.72 -0.45 16.84
CA THR A 70 -0.87 0.03 18.23
C THR A 70 -1.28 1.50 18.35
N LEU A 71 -1.24 2.28 17.26
CA LEU A 71 -1.57 3.71 17.29
C LEU A 71 -3.09 3.91 17.15
N THR A 72 -3.63 4.87 17.91
CA THR A 72 -4.97 5.39 17.61
C THR A 72 -4.95 6.18 16.30
N PHE A 73 -6.12 6.38 15.69
CA PHE A 73 -6.23 7.18 14.47
C PHE A 73 -5.64 8.59 14.65
N ALA A 74 -5.95 9.25 15.77
CA ALA A 74 -5.43 10.59 16.06
C ALA A 74 -3.89 10.61 16.14
N GLN A 75 -3.30 9.67 16.87
CA GLN A 75 -1.84 9.52 16.99
C GLN A 75 -1.18 9.25 15.64
N TYR A 76 -1.83 8.43 14.80
CA TYR A 76 -1.34 8.14 13.46
C TYR A 76 -1.31 9.40 12.58
N ILE A 77 -2.42 10.16 12.55
CA ILE A 77 -2.51 11.39 11.75
C ILE A 77 -1.50 12.43 12.24
N GLU A 78 -1.38 12.64 13.55
CA GLU A 78 -0.43 13.58 14.14
C GLU A 78 1.03 13.22 13.76
N ARG A 79 1.36 11.94 13.75
CA ARG A 79 2.70 11.45 13.38
C ARG A 79 2.98 11.51 11.87
N VAL A 80 1.97 11.26 11.04
CA VAL A 80 2.14 11.13 9.58
C VAL A 80 1.89 12.45 8.86
N VAL A 81 0.92 13.27 9.28
CA VAL A 81 0.52 14.51 8.60
C VAL A 81 0.95 15.73 9.42
N THR A 82 2.24 15.79 9.74
CA THR A 82 2.82 16.87 10.54
C THR A 82 2.78 18.22 9.81
N PRO A 83 2.81 19.38 10.54
CA PRO A 83 2.92 20.71 9.91
C PRO A 83 4.14 20.79 8.97
N VAL A 84 5.28 20.22 9.37
CA VAL A 84 6.50 20.20 8.55
C VAL A 84 6.28 19.44 7.25
N ARG A 85 5.61 18.26 7.29
CA ARG A 85 5.33 17.49 6.07
C ARG A 85 4.30 18.19 5.17
N ARG A 86 3.33 18.89 5.74
CA ARG A 86 2.37 19.71 4.97
C ARG A 86 3.08 20.83 4.20
N GLU A 87 4.00 21.53 4.86
CA GLU A 87 4.78 22.58 4.21
C GLU A 87 5.73 22.04 3.16
N ALA A 88 6.41 20.92 3.44
CA ALA A 88 7.23 20.22 2.46
C ALA A 88 6.40 19.79 1.24
N ALA A 89 5.16 19.31 1.42
CA ALA A 89 4.28 18.95 0.32
C ALA A 89 3.97 20.15 -0.59
N ARG A 90 3.68 21.33 -0.02
CA ARG A 90 3.47 22.57 -0.80
C ARG A 90 4.72 22.95 -1.58
N THR A 91 5.87 22.95 -0.91
CA THR A 91 7.17 23.30 -1.52
C THR A 91 7.46 22.38 -2.70
N HIS A 92 7.41 21.07 -2.50
CA HIS A 92 7.68 20.11 -3.57
C HIS A 92 6.64 20.14 -4.69
N TYR A 93 5.38 20.44 -4.38
CA TYR A 93 4.37 20.68 -5.41
C TYR A 93 4.74 21.88 -6.28
N LEU A 94 5.11 23.00 -5.69
CA LEU A 94 5.48 24.22 -6.41
C LEU A 94 6.77 24.04 -7.23
N GLU A 95 7.78 23.41 -6.68
CA GLU A 95 9.05 23.10 -7.35
C GLU A 95 8.87 22.22 -8.58
N ASN A 96 7.93 21.29 -8.54
CA ASN A 96 7.69 20.33 -9.61
C ASN A 96 6.41 20.61 -10.42
N LYS A 97 5.77 21.77 -10.20
CA LYS A 97 4.45 22.07 -10.73
C LYS A 97 4.30 21.85 -12.24
N PRO A 98 5.22 22.32 -13.12
CA PRO A 98 5.05 22.10 -14.55
C PRO A 98 5.03 20.62 -14.94
N LEU A 99 5.88 19.81 -14.34
CA LEU A 99 5.94 18.36 -14.56
C LEU A 99 4.71 17.64 -13.99
N LEU A 100 4.29 18.02 -12.80
CA LEU A 100 3.12 17.46 -12.13
C LEU A 100 1.83 17.78 -12.87
N ASP A 101 1.69 18.98 -13.42
CA ASP A 101 0.53 19.38 -14.22
C ASP A 101 0.49 18.59 -15.55
N GLU A 102 1.63 18.43 -16.25
CA GLU A 102 1.75 17.63 -17.46
C GLU A 102 1.34 16.16 -17.20
N ILE A 103 1.87 15.56 -16.12
CA ILE A 103 1.56 14.18 -15.72
C ILE A 103 0.09 14.07 -15.28
N GLY A 104 -0.38 15.01 -14.47
CA GLY A 104 -1.75 15.04 -13.99
C GLY A 104 -2.76 15.08 -15.14
N GLN A 105 -2.50 15.91 -16.14
CA GLN A 105 -3.31 15.99 -17.37
C GLN A 105 -3.26 14.68 -18.16
N ARG A 106 -2.09 14.09 -18.32
CA ARG A 106 -1.91 12.85 -19.10
C ARG A 106 -2.62 11.65 -18.50
N TYR A 107 -2.61 11.52 -17.16
CA TYR A 107 -3.16 10.36 -16.47
C TYR A 107 -4.54 10.61 -15.83
N GLY A 108 -5.05 11.84 -15.91
CA GLY A 108 -6.33 12.21 -15.29
C GLY A 108 -6.30 12.19 -13.75
N VAL A 109 -5.14 12.49 -13.15
CA VAL A 109 -4.91 12.47 -11.69
C VAL A 109 -4.53 13.86 -11.21
N GLN A 110 -5.23 14.38 -10.18
CA GLN A 110 -4.85 15.68 -9.64
C GLN A 110 -3.45 15.61 -9.02
N PRO A 111 -2.54 16.51 -9.37
CA PRO A 111 -1.14 16.53 -8.93
C PRO A 111 -0.93 16.44 -7.42
N ARG A 112 -1.83 17.03 -6.63
CA ARG A 112 -1.78 16.98 -5.16
C ARG A 112 -1.77 15.58 -4.58
N TYR A 113 -2.43 14.59 -5.22
CA TYR A 113 -2.44 13.19 -4.76
C TYR A 113 -1.14 12.47 -5.10
N ILE A 114 -0.50 12.82 -6.22
CA ILE A 114 0.82 12.31 -6.57
C ILE A 114 1.84 12.73 -5.51
N VAL A 115 1.85 14.03 -5.16
CA VAL A 115 2.73 14.59 -4.14
C VAL A 115 2.42 14.01 -2.76
N ALA A 116 1.13 13.85 -2.41
CA ALA A 116 0.73 13.29 -1.12
C ALA A 116 1.21 11.85 -0.93
N LEU A 117 1.04 10.99 -1.94
CA LEU A 117 1.55 9.62 -1.90
C LEU A 117 3.07 9.60 -1.80
N TRP A 118 3.79 10.36 -2.63
CA TRP A 118 5.24 10.48 -2.56
C TRP A 118 5.72 10.94 -1.18
N GLY A 119 5.02 11.92 -0.58
CA GLY A 119 5.33 12.43 0.75
C GLY A 119 5.10 11.42 1.87
N ILE A 120 4.01 10.65 1.82
CA ILE A 120 3.70 9.65 2.85
C ILE A 120 4.60 8.44 2.72
N GLU A 121 4.85 7.96 1.50
CA GLU A 121 5.64 6.75 1.27
C GLU A 121 7.11 6.93 1.65
N THR A 122 7.73 8.02 1.22
CA THR A 122 9.18 8.16 1.34
C THR A 122 9.65 9.50 1.85
N ASN A 123 8.74 10.33 2.41
CA ASN A 123 9.08 11.70 2.78
C ASN A 123 9.77 12.44 1.62
N PHE A 124 9.10 12.40 0.45
CA PHE A 124 9.58 13.02 -0.79
C PHE A 124 10.94 12.48 -1.27
N GLY A 125 11.10 11.17 -1.24
CA GLY A 125 12.31 10.48 -1.69
C GLY A 125 13.44 10.40 -0.65
N HIS A 126 13.32 11.02 0.52
CA HIS A 126 14.36 11.00 1.55
C HIS A 126 14.46 9.66 2.31
N SER A 127 13.44 8.82 2.27
CA SER A 127 13.35 7.59 3.09
C SER A 127 12.89 6.40 2.27
N ILE A 128 13.66 6.04 1.25
CA ILE A 128 13.34 4.91 0.35
C ILE A 128 13.67 3.54 0.94
N GLY A 129 14.34 3.48 2.10
CA GLY A 129 14.92 2.28 2.66
C GLY A 129 16.36 2.04 2.19
N ASN A 130 17.00 1.04 2.82
CA ASN A 130 18.42 0.72 2.56
C ASN A 130 18.66 -0.79 2.47
N TYR A 131 17.60 -1.59 2.37
CA TYR A 131 17.74 -3.05 2.21
C TYR A 131 17.82 -3.42 0.73
N SER A 132 18.65 -4.43 0.41
CA SER A 132 18.52 -5.11 -0.87
C SER A 132 17.13 -5.74 -0.97
N VAL A 133 16.38 -5.38 -2.00
CA VAL A 133 15.02 -5.91 -2.22
C VAL A 133 15.04 -7.43 -2.39
N VAL A 134 16.02 -7.95 -3.11
CA VAL A 134 16.17 -9.41 -3.30
C VAL A 134 16.44 -10.11 -1.96
N ALA A 135 17.36 -9.59 -1.14
CA ALA A 135 17.67 -10.19 0.15
C ALA A 135 16.50 -10.07 1.14
N ALA A 136 15.78 -8.94 1.13
CA ALA A 136 14.61 -8.73 1.97
C ALA A 136 13.49 -9.72 1.62
N LEU A 137 13.15 -9.82 0.34
CA LEU A 137 12.11 -10.73 -0.13
C LEU A 137 12.49 -12.21 0.07
N ALA A 138 13.77 -12.57 -0.15
CA ALA A 138 14.26 -13.92 0.13
C ALA A 138 14.15 -14.27 1.62
N THR A 139 14.52 -13.34 2.51
CA THR A 139 14.41 -13.51 3.96
C THR A 139 12.95 -13.76 4.38
N LEU A 140 12.02 -12.91 3.93
CA LEU A 140 10.61 -13.02 4.27
C LEU A 140 9.92 -14.23 3.64
N ALA A 141 10.34 -14.63 2.44
CA ALA A 141 9.85 -15.84 1.79
C ALA A 141 10.33 -17.11 2.50
N TYR A 142 11.55 -17.07 3.06
CA TYR A 142 12.15 -18.15 3.84
C TYR A 142 11.54 -18.27 5.23
N ASP A 143 11.28 -17.15 5.95
CA ASP A 143 10.73 -17.13 7.32
C ASP A 143 9.37 -17.86 7.43
N GLY A 144 8.61 -17.94 6.36
CA GLY A 144 7.40 -18.76 6.27
C GLY A 144 6.08 -18.04 6.60
N ARG A 145 6.08 -16.97 7.38
CA ARG A 145 4.84 -16.31 7.86
C ARG A 145 3.90 -15.84 6.74
N ARG A 146 4.44 -15.29 5.66
CA ARG A 146 3.73 -14.89 4.42
C ARG A 146 4.46 -15.41 3.19
N SER A 147 5.04 -16.59 3.30
CA SER A 147 5.96 -17.17 2.32
C SER A 147 5.42 -17.13 0.88
N ALA A 148 4.20 -17.55 0.66
CA ALA A 148 3.61 -17.58 -0.68
C ALA A 148 3.53 -16.19 -1.33
N PHE A 149 3.25 -15.13 -0.55
CA PHE A 149 3.26 -13.77 -1.05
C PHE A 149 4.67 -13.31 -1.39
N PHE A 150 5.62 -13.43 -0.46
CA PHE A 150 6.98 -12.96 -0.67
C PHE A 150 7.75 -13.77 -1.72
N ARG A 151 7.44 -15.06 -1.90
CA ARG A 151 7.98 -15.86 -3.03
C ARG A 151 7.54 -15.29 -4.38
N ARG A 152 6.26 -14.92 -4.53
CA ARG A 152 5.79 -14.26 -5.76
C ARG A 152 6.46 -12.92 -6.00
N GLU A 153 6.59 -12.11 -4.95
CA GLU A 153 7.27 -10.81 -5.07
C GLU A 153 8.76 -10.98 -5.39
N LEU A 154 9.43 -12.00 -4.85
CA LEU A 154 10.81 -12.32 -5.22
C LEU A 154 10.94 -12.71 -6.69
N ILE A 155 10.04 -13.55 -7.22
CA ILE A 155 10.01 -13.88 -8.66
C ILE A 155 9.81 -12.61 -9.49
N ASN A 156 8.88 -11.74 -9.10
CA ASN A 156 8.65 -10.47 -9.81
C ASN A 156 9.91 -9.56 -9.77
N ALA A 157 10.63 -9.52 -8.66
CA ALA A 157 11.90 -8.80 -8.58
C ALA A 157 12.96 -9.37 -9.53
N LEU A 158 13.05 -10.69 -9.64
CA LEU A 158 13.95 -11.36 -10.58
C LEU A 158 13.56 -11.10 -12.04
N LEU A 159 12.26 -11.03 -12.36
CA LEU A 159 11.77 -10.65 -13.69
C LEU A 159 12.15 -9.21 -14.03
N ILE A 160 12.04 -8.27 -13.10
CA ILE A 160 12.49 -6.88 -13.28
C ILE A 160 13.99 -6.84 -13.59
N ILE A 161 14.82 -7.53 -12.80
CA ILE A 161 16.26 -7.61 -13.01
C ILE A 161 16.59 -8.17 -14.40
N GLN A 162 15.86 -9.18 -14.86
CA GLN A 162 16.08 -9.80 -16.15
C GLN A 162 15.64 -8.93 -17.33
N ASN A 163 14.42 -8.43 -17.28
CA ASN A 163 13.78 -7.75 -18.41
C ASN A 163 14.26 -6.30 -18.55
N ASP A 164 14.35 -5.60 -17.44
CA ASP A 164 14.73 -4.18 -17.40
C ASP A 164 16.22 -3.98 -17.20
N LYS A 165 16.99 -5.07 -17.04
CA LYS A 165 18.44 -5.07 -16.85
C LYS A 165 18.88 -4.19 -15.68
N ILE A 166 18.03 -4.07 -14.64
CA ILE A 166 18.37 -3.36 -13.42
C ILE A 166 19.46 -4.13 -12.69
N ASP A 167 20.47 -3.43 -12.18
CA ASP A 167 21.50 -4.03 -11.35
C ASP A 167 20.89 -4.40 -9.97
N PRO A 168 20.93 -5.69 -9.56
CA PRO A 168 20.44 -6.09 -8.23
C PRO A 168 21.04 -5.29 -7.08
N ALA A 169 22.26 -4.80 -7.22
CA ALA A 169 22.95 -4.00 -6.18
C ALA A 169 22.30 -2.61 -5.98
N THR A 170 21.67 -2.05 -7.02
CA THR A 170 20.97 -0.75 -6.95
C THR A 170 19.49 -0.89 -6.60
N MET A 171 18.97 -2.11 -6.59
CA MET A 171 17.57 -2.40 -6.27
C MET A 171 17.37 -2.38 -4.74
N ILE A 172 17.32 -1.16 -4.19
CA ILE A 172 17.15 -0.94 -2.75
C ILE A 172 15.72 -0.54 -2.40
N GLY A 173 15.32 -0.81 -1.17
CA GLY A 173 13.97 -0.50 -0.72
C GLY A 173 13.77 -0.71 0.79
N SER A 174 12.51 -0.86 1.18
CA SER A 174 12.14 -1.14 2.57
C SER A 174 12.52 -2.57 2.99
N TRP A 175 12.47 -2.82 4.28
CA TRP A 175 12.65 -4.16 4.85
C TRP A 175 11.62 -5.19 4.32
N ALA A 176 10.46 -4.73 3.86
CA ALA A 176 9.40 -5.57 3.29
C ALA A 176 9.48 -5.71 1.76
N GLY A 177 10.52 -5.17 1.10
CA GLY A 177 10.75 -5.29 -0.33
C GLY A 177 10.02 -4.28 -1.20
N ALA A 178 9.45 -3.22 -0.61
CA ALA A 178 8.89 -2.09 -1.35
C ALA A 178 10.02 -1.21 -1.90
N MET A 179 9.91 -0.78 -3.17
CA MET A 179 11.01 -0.26 -3.97
C MET A 179 10.91 1.24 -4.26
N GLY A 180 12.05 1.91 -4.20
CA GLY A 180 12.23 3.28 -4.68
C GLY A 180 11.33 4.31 -3.98
N GLN A 181 11.16 5.46 -4.60
CA GLN A 181 10.43 6.59 -4.01
C GLN A 181 8.91 6.38 -3.97
N SER A 182 8.36 5.53 -4.84
CA SER A 182 6.94 5.17 -4.84
C SER A 182 6.61 3.99 -3.92
N GLN A 183 7.61 3.34 -3.31
CA GLN A 183 7.42 2.14 -2.48
C GLN A 183 6.58 1.06 -3.18
N PHE A 184 6.78 0.88 -4.48
CA PHE A 184 6.12 -0.19 -5.22
C PHE A 184 6.66 -1.56 -4.82
N MET A 185 5.77 -2.49 -4.55
CA MET A 185 6.13 -3.90 -4.57
C MET A 185 6.55 -4.31 -5.98
N PRO A 186 7.40 -5.34 -6.17
CA PRO A 186 7.81 -5.78 -7.51
C PRO A 186 6.64 -6.05 -8.46
N SER A 187 5.56 -6.63 -7.98
CA SER A 187 4.33 -6.82 -8.78
C SER A 187 3.71 -5.49 -9.23
N SER A 188 3.70 -4.48 -8.36
CA SER A 188 3.21 -3.15 -8.68
C SER A 188 4.13 -2.43 -9.69
N PHE A 189 5.44 -2.62 -9.56
CA PHE A 189 6.40 -2.09 -10.55
C PHE A 189 6.13 -2.66 -11.94
N LEU A 190 6.05 -3.97 -12.07
CA LEU A 190 5.76 -4.64 -13.35
C LEU A 190 4.44 -4.19 -13.98
N ALA A 191 3.44 -3.91 -13.15
CA ALA A 191 2.11 -3.53 -13.62
C ALA A 191 1.98 -2.04 -13.95
N TYR A 192 2.68 -1.16 -13.21
CA TYR A 192 2.35 0.28 -13.20
C TYR A 192 3.54 1.21 -13.38
N ALA A 193 4.79 0.77 -13.16
CA ALA A 193 5.95 1.64 -13.37
C ALA A 193 6.08 2.02 -14.86
N VAL A 194 6.44 3.27 -15.11
CA VAL A 194 6.59 3.81 -16.45
C VAL A 194 7.86 4.66 -16.55
N SER A 195 8.58 4.51 -17.66
CA SER A 195 9.66 5.43 -18.05
C SER A 195 9.04 6.60 -18.81
N TYR A 196 8.87 7.74 -18.11
CA TYR A 196 8.03 8.84 -18.62
C TYR A 196 8.59 9.56 -19.83
N ARG A 197 9.88 9.90 -19.78
CA ARG A 197 10.61 10.60 -20.87
C ARG A 197 11.76 9.78 -21.42
N GLY A 198 12.04 8.63 -20.81
CA GLY A 198 13.16 7.78 -21.15
C GLY A 198 12.84 6.73 -22.20
N LYS A 199 13.90 6.17 -22.76
CA LYS A 199 13.88 4.92 -23.50
C LYS A 199 14.61 3.91 -22.61
N GLY A 200 13.91 3.00 -21.98
CA GLY A 200 14.49 1.99 -21.10
C GLY A 200 13.62 1.68 -19.89
N ALA A 201 14.22 1.08 -18.89
CA ALA A 201 13.54 0.74 -17.64
C ALA A 201 13.07 1.98 -16.88
N PRO A 202 11.92 1.91 -16.20
CA PRO A 202 11.50 2.94 -15.25
C PRO A 202 12.52 3.07 -14.11
N ASP A 203 12.94 4.29 -13.78
CA ASP A 203 13.79 4.57 -12.62
C ASP A 203 12.99 5.27 -11.52
N ILE A 204 12.33 4.48 -10.70
CA ILE A 204 11.56 4.99 -9.56
C ILE A 204 12.45 5.34 -8.34
N TRP A 205 13.77 5.18 -8.46
CA TRP A 205 14.73 5.52 -7.39
C TRP A 205 15.28 6.93 -7.52
N ASN A 206 15.66 7.35 -8.76
CA ASN A 206 16.44 8.55 -8.99
C ASN A 206 15.74 9.57 -9.90
N ARG A 207 14.70 9.18 -10.63
CA ARG A 207 14.05 10.04 -11.63
C ARG A 207 12.66 10.47 -11.20
N ALA A 208 12.51 11.74 -10.81
CA ALA A 208 11.23 12.29 -10.35
C ALA A 208 10.10 12.16 -11.40
N ASP A 209 10.41 12.31 -12.70
CA ASP A 209 9.44 12.14 -13.77
C ASP A 209 8.89 10.70 -13.85
N ASP A 210 9.74 9.69 -13.68
CA ASP A 210 9.33 8.29 -13.64
C ASP A 210 8.54 7.97 -12.35
N VAL A 211 8.96 8.54 -11.20
CA VAL A 211 8.26 8.40 -9.93
C VAL A 211 6.84 8.95 -10.01
N PHE A 212 6.69 10.22 -10.43
CA PHE A 212 5.38 10.87 -10.49
C PHE A 212 4.47 10.21 -11.53
N ALA A 213 5.00 9.88 -12.70
CA ALA A 213 4.23 9.21 -13.72
C ALA A 213 3.82 7.80 -13.32
N SER A 214 4.66 7.06 -12.59
CA SER A 214 4.34 5.73 -12.09
C SER A 214 3.22 5.78 -11.04
N ILE A 215 3.27 6.73 -10.10
CA ILE A 215 2.21 6.97 -9.12
C ILE A 215 0.89 7.31 -9.85
N ALA A 216 0.94 8.26 -10.79
CA ALA A 216 -0.23 8.67 -11.55
C ALA A 216 -0.80 7.53 -12.40
N ASN A 217 0.05 6.75 -13.07
CA ASN A 217 -0.37 5.59 -13.85
C ASN A 217 -1.04 4.52 -12.99
N TYR A 218 -0.49 4.24 -11.78
CA TYR A 218 -1.15 3.36 -10.83
C TYR A 218 -2.57 3.84 -10.52
N LEU A 219 -2.73 5.07 -10.02
CA LEU A 219 -4.03 5.62 -9.65
C LEU A 219 -5.01 5.57 -10.83
N SER A 220 -4.60 6.04 -12.00
CA SER A 220 -5.41 6.04 -13.22
C SER A 220 -5.89 4.63 -13.58
N ARG A 221 -4.97 3.65 -13.61
CA ARG A 221 -5.30 2.27 -14.03
C ARG A 221 -6.16 1.51 -13.03
N VAL A 222 -6.13 1.89 -11.76
CA VAL A 222 -7.01 1.28 -10.74
C VAL A 222 -8.32 2.04 -10.52
N GLY A 223 -8.64 3.02 -11.40
CA GLY A 223 -9.97 3.64 -11.49
C GLY A 223 -10.09 5.00 -10.82
N TRP A 224 -9.03 5.82 -10.84
CA TRP A 224 -9.08 7.19 -10.35
C TRP A 224 -10.02 8.07 -11.17
N HIS A 225 -10.81 8.89 -10.50
CA HIS A 225 -11.70 9.89 -11.10
C HIS A 225 -11.11 11.29 -10.91
N GLY A 226 -10.70 11.92 -12.01
CA GLY A 226 -10.02 13.23 -11.99
C GLY A 226 -10.90 14.40 -11.55
N ASP A 227 -12.21 14.24 -11.56
CA ASP A 227 -13.22 15.23 -11.15
C ASP A 227 -13.62 15.12 -9.67
N GLN A 228 -13.08 14.16 -8.92
CA GLN A 228 -13.41 13.90 -7.52
C GLN A 228 -12.22 14.09 -6.59
N GLY A 229 -12.52 14.46 -5.34
CA GLY A 229 -11.59 14.33 -4.22
C GLY A 229 -11.55 12.91 -3.65
N TRP A 230 -10.93 12.77 -2.49
CA TRP A 230 -10.93 11.52 -1.72
C TRP A 230 -12.16 11.40 -0.81
N GLY A 231 -12.64 12.52 -0.29
CA GLY A 231 -13.71 12.63 0.69
C GLY A 231 -13.70 13.97 1.39
N GLU A 232 -14.50 14.10 2.42
CA GLU A 232 -14.61 15.28 3.27
C GLU A 232 -15.00 14.89 4.70
N ALA A 233 -14.55 15.69 5.70
CA ALA A 233 -14.96 15.53 7.08
C ALA A 233 -16.44 15.94 7.25
N VAL A 234 -17.17 15.18 8.07
CA VAL A 234 -18.60 15.40 8.33
C VAL A 234 -18.92 15.18 9.81
N ILE A 235 -20.12 15.63 10.22
CA ILE A 235 -20.67 15.41 11.55
C ILE A 235 -21.83 14.41 11.42
N ALA A 236 -21.77 13.31 12.16
CA ALA A 236 -22.88 12.40 12.33
C ALA A 236 -23.70 12.80 13.57
N PRO A 237 -25.03 12.63 13.57
CA PRO A 237 -25.86 12.92 14.75
C PRO A 237 -25.54 11.96 15.90
N THR A 238 -25.84 12.40 17.13
CA THR A 238 -25.74 11.53 18.30
C THR A 238 -26.63 10.30 18.14
N GLY A 239 -26.08 9.11 18.46
CA GLY A 239 -26.79 7.84 18.31
C GLY A 239 -26.90 7.35 16.87
N PHE A 240 -26.05 7.84 15.96
CA PHE A 240 -26.01 7.36 14.58
C PHE A 240 -25.76 5.84 14.52
N ASP A 241 -26.47 5.16 13.62
CA ASP A 241 -26.34 3.72 13.44
C ASP A 241 -24.97 3.33 12.86
N ALA A 242 -24.12 2.74 13.71
CA ALA A 242 -22.79 2.26 13.31
C ALA A 242 -22.85 1.16 12.22
N GLY A 243 -23.95 0.45 12.05
CA GLY A 243 -24.16 -0.53 10.97
C GLY A 243 -24.18 0.09 9.57
N LEU A 244 -24.35 1.41 9.47
CA LEU A 244 -24.29 2.15 8.21
C LEU A 244 -22.87 2.65 7.87
N VAL A 245 -21.89 2.47 8.77
CA VAL A 245 -20.51 2.90 8.57
C VAL A 245 -19.73 1.82 7.84
N GLY A 246 -18.94 2.22 6.83
CA GLY A 246 -18.04 1.34 6.08
C GLY A 246 -18.06 1.60 4.59
N ILE A 247 -16.93 1.40 3.92
CA ILE A 247 -16.75 1.70 2.49
C ILE A 247 -17.66 0.88 1.55
N GLY A 248 -18.20 -0.24 2.03
CA GLY A 248 -19.20 -1.05 1.32
C GLY A 248 -20.63 -0.53 1.43
N GLN A 249 -20.93 0.37 2.38
CA GLN A 249 -22.27 0.88 2.67
C GLN A 249 -22.49 2.23 1.97
N LYS A 250 -22.68 2.20 0.64
CA LYS A 250 -22.85 3.42 -0.14
C LYS A 250 -24.31 3.86 -0.21
N LYS A 251 -24.55 5.14 0.09
CA LYS A 251 -25.81 5.87 -0.10
C LYS A 251 -25.53 7.14 -0.89
N THR A 252 -26.58 7.76 -1.45
CA THR A 252 -26.45 9.08 -2.06
C THR A 252 -26.15 10.14 -1.01
N VAL A 253 -25.52 11.25 -1.40
CA VAL A 253 -25.30 12.38 -0.48
C VAL A 253 -26.64 12.89 0.07
N THR A 254 -27.70 12.89 -0.75
CA THR A 254 -29.07 13.25 -0.33
C THR A 254 -29.60 12.30 0.75
N GLU A 255 -29.40 10.99 0.62
CA GLU A 255 -29.79 10.01 1.64
C GLU A 255 -29.01 10.19 2.94
N TRP A 256 -27.69 10.48 2.85
CA TRP A 256 -26.88 10.79 4.04
C TRP A 256 -27.36 12.06 4.74
N ALA A 257 -27.71 13.12 3.98
CA ALA A 257 -28.28 14.34 4.55
C ALA A 257 -29.60 14.06 5.28
N ALA A 258 -30.48 13.22 4.70
CA ALA A 258 -31.74 12.82 5.34
C ALA A 258 -31.53 12.02 6.64
N LEU A 259 -30.42 11.33 6.78
CA LEU A 259 -29.99 10.65 8.01
C LEU A 259 -29.33 11.59 9.03
N GLY A 260 -29.28 12.90 8.75
CA GLY A 260 -28.76 13.92 9.67
C GLY A 260 -27.26 14.17 9.57
N ILE A 261 -26.58 13.59 8.57
CA ILE A 261 -25.16 13.90 8.33
C ILE A 261 -25.04 15.34 7.84
N LYS A 262 -24.09 16.09 8.40
CA LYS A 262 -23.82 17.50 8.10
C LYS A 262 -22.35 17.69 7.76
N ARG A 263 -22.04 18.79 7.07
CA ARG A 263 -20.65 19.22 6.90
C ARG A 263 -19.96 19.49 8.23
N ALA A 264 -18.64 19.51 8.25
CA ALA A 264 -17.85 19.76 9.44
C ALA A 264 -18.12 21.13 10.09
N ASP A 265 -18.58 22.12 9.33
CA ASP A 265 -19.01 23.44 9.81
C ASP A 265 -20.46 23.46 10.33
N GLY A 266 -21.16 22.33 10.33
CA GLY A 266 -22.54 22.19 10.75
C GLY A 266 -23.58 22.53 9.67
N SER A 267 -23.16 23.00 8.50
CA SER A 267 -24.08 23.28 7.38
C SER A 267 -24.62 21.99 6.76
N ALA A 268 -25.74 22.10 6.03
CA ALA A 268 -26.35 20.99 5.33
C ALA A 268 -25.43 20.49 4.20
N LEU A 269 -25.42 19.16 3.98
CA LEU A 269 -24.82 18.59 2.78
C LEU A 269 -25.58 19.06 1.52
N PRO A 270 -24.89 19.36 0.42
CA PRO A 270 -25.54 19.65 -0.84
C PRO A 270 -26.26 18.40 -1.35
N GLY A 271 -27.51 18.53 -1.81
CA GLY A 271 -28.21 17.42 -2.42
C GLY A 271 -27.47 16.92 -3.66
N SER A 272 -27.26 15.61 -3.74
CA SER A 272 -26.59 14.96 -4.86
C SER A 272 -26.90 13.46 -4.89
N ASP A 273 -27.04 12.92 -6.10
CA ASP A 273 -27.22 11.48 -6.33
C ASP A 273 -25.89 10.70 -6.30
N ARG A 274 -24.77 11.39 -6.10
CA ARG A 274 -23.47 10.74 -5.96
C ARG A 274 -23.50 9.76 -4.78
N ARG A 275 -23.14 8.52 -5.04
CA ARG A 275 -23.08 7.47 -4.01
C ARG A 275 -21.72 7.51 -3.32
N VAL A 276 -21.75 7.70 -2.02
CA VAL A 276 -20.58 7.85 -1.15
C VAL A 276 -20.73 6.95 0.07
N ALA A 277 -19.63 6.63 0.74
CA ALA A 277 -19.66 5.85 1.96
C ALA A 277 -19.32 6.72 3.17
N LEU A 278 -19.81 6.31 4.35
CA LEU A 278 -19.43 6.91 5.62
C LEU A 278 -18.32 6.11 6.25
N LEU A 279 -17.26 6.77 6.73
CA LEU A 279 -16.10 6.16 7.34
C LEU A 279 -15.82 6.76 8.71
N GLN A 280 -15.51 5.91 9.70
CA GLN A 280 -15.07 6.28 11.05
C GLN A 280 -13.80 5.50 11.41
N PRO A 281 -12.61 5.90 10.95
CA PRO A 281 -11.39 5.12 11.13
C PRO A 281 -10.99 4.96 12.60
N GLY A 282 -11.36 5.91 13.47
CA GLY A 282 -11.12 5.86 14.92
C GLY A 282 -12.25 5.20 15.72
N GLY A 283 -13.24 4.56 15.07
CA GLY A 283 -14.44 4.07 15.72
C GLY A 283 -15.48 5.18 15.97
N THR A 284 -16.51 4.88 16.76
CA THR A 284 -17.66 5.77 16.99
C THR A 284 -17.32 7.12 17.62
N ASP A 285 -16.24 7.17 18.40
CA ASP A 285 -15.77 8.39 19.08
C ASP A 285 -14.76 9.18 18.24
N GLY A 286 -14.42 8.65 17.06
CA GLY A 286 -13.48 9.28 16.13
C GLY A 286 -14.15 10.21 15.12
N PRO A 287 -13.35 10.92 14.30
CA PRO A 287 -13.87 11.75 13.23
C PRO A 287 -14.60 10.90 12.19
N THR A 288 -15.62 11.52 11.60
CA THR A 288 -16.44 10.91 10.55
C THR A 288 -16.18 11.58 9.21
N PHE A 289 -16.13 10.78 8.16
CA PHE A 289 -15.86 11.22 6.79
C PHE A 289 -16.91 10.68 5.82
N LEU A 290 -17.34 11.48 4.86
CA LEU A 290 -17.88 10.98 3.60
C LEU A 290 -16.72 10.72 2.66
N VAL A 291 -16.57 9.49 2.17
CA VAL A 291 -15.50 9.08 1.28
C VAL A 291 -16.03 8.74 -0.11
N TYR A 292 -15.34 9.22 -1.13
CA TYR A 292 -15.69 9.06 -2.54
C TYR A 292 -15.00 7.84 -3.14
N ASP A 293 -15.25 7.56 -4.42
CA ASP A 293 -14.67 6.39 -5.10
C ASP A 293 -13.13 6.41 -5.10
N ASN A 294 -12.53 7.59 -5.19
CA ASN A 294 -11.08 7.76 -5.11
C ASN A 294 -10.47 7.29 -3.78
N PHE A 295 -11.23 7.32 -2.68
CA PHE A 295 -10.76 6.74 -1.43
C PHE A 295 -10.53 5.23 -1.56
N SER A 296 -11.44 4.54 -2.25
CA SER A 296 -11.28 3.12 -2.53
C SER A 296 -10.07 2.83 -3.44
N VAL A 297 -9.73 3.75 -4.33
CA VAL A 297 -8.50 3.67 -5.15
C VAL A 297 -7.24 3.80 -4.28
N ILE A 298 -7.22 4.77 -3.34
CA ILE A 298 -6.11 4.91 -2.38
C ILE A 298 -6.00 3.64 -1.51
N MET A 299 -7.13 3.05 -1.08
CA MET A 299 -7.15 1.80 -0.31
C MET A 299 -6.58 0.59 -1.08
N ARG A 300 -6.54 0.62 -2.42
CA ARG A 300 -5.84 -0.42 -3.21
C ARG A 300 -4.33 -0.27 -3.17
N TRP A 301 -3.83 0.94 -2.93
CA TRP A 301 -2.41 1.18 -2.72
C TRP A 301 -1.97 0.62 -1.35
N ASN A 302 -2.68 0.99 -0.31
CA ASN A 302 -2.47 0.48 1.04
C ASN A 302 -3.83 0.29 1.71
N ASN A 303 -4.16 -0.95 2.09
CA ASN A 303 -5.46 -1.31 2.67
C ASN A 303 -5.60 -0.89 4.14
N SER A 304 -5.30 0.38 4.42
CA SER A 304 -5.47 1.02 5.73
C SER A 304 -6.30 2.29 5.60
N SER A 305 -7.42 2.37 6.30
CA SER A 305 -8.23 3.59 6.34
C SER A 305 -7.48 4.78 6.94
N PHE A 306 -6.55 4.53 7.88
CA PHE A 306 -5.67 5.55 8.44
C PHE A 306 -4.75 6.14 7.37
N PHE A 307 -4.14 5.27 6.56
CA PHE A 307 -3.33 5.68 5.42
C PHE A 307 -4.15 6.49 4.40
N GLY A 308 -5.33 5.99 4.04
CA GLY A 308 -6.20 6.66 3.07
C GLY A 308 -6.58 8.08 3.48
N VAL A 309 -6.95 8.29 4.75
CA VAL A 309 -7.25 9.63 5.27
C VAL A 309 -5.98 10.50 5.36
N ALA A 310 -4.83 9.92 5.73
CA ALA A 310 -3.57 10.67 5.76
C ALA A 310 -3.17 11.18 4.37
N VAL A 311 -3.31 10.34 3.32
CA VAL A 311 -3.12 10.77 1.92
C VAL A 311 -4.06 11.92 1.57
N GLY A 312 -5.35 11.79 1.93
CA GLY A 312 -6.35 12.83 1.71
C GLY A 312 -5.97 14.15 2.39
N TYR A 313 -5.66 14.11 3.68
CA TYR A 313 -5.26 15.29 4.45
C TYR A 313 -3.99 15.97 3.93
N LEU A 314 -2.99 15.18 3.51
CA LEU A 314 -1.79 15.75 2.94
C LEU A 314 -2.06 16.36 1.56
N ALA A 315 -2.88 15.72 0.71
CA ALA A 315 -3.31 16.27 -0.57
C ALA A 315 -4.08 17.59 -0.42
N ASP A 316 -4.97 17.69 0.57
CA ASP A 316 -5.75 18.90 0.84
C ASP A 316 -4.89 20.06 1.34
N SER A 317 -3.71 19.75 1.92
CA SER A 317 -2.77 20.78 2.37
C SER A 317 -1.91 21.39 1.25
N VAL A 318 -1.93 20.82 0.05
CA VAL A 318 -1.14 21.29 -1.11
C VAL A 318 -1.80 22.47 -1.84
N ASN A 319 -3.10 22.66 -1.66
CA ASN A 319 -3.88 23.75 -2.31
C ASN A 319 -3.59 25.11 -1.70
#